data_b546c621f07f804425f60dd2d3a215f4
#
_entry.id   b546c621f07f804425f60dd2d3a215f4
#
_cell.length_a   1.000
_cell.length_b   1.000
_cell.length_c   1.000
_cell.angle_alpha   90.00
_cell.angle_beta   90.00
_cell.angle_gamma   90.00
#
_symmetry.space_group_name_H-M   'P 1'
#
loop_
_entity.id
_entity.type
_entity.pdbx_description
1 polymer ?
#
loop_
_entity_poly.entity_id
_entity_poly.type
_entity_poly.pdbx_seq_one_letter_code
_entity_poly.pdbx_strand_id
1 'polypeptide(L)'
;MDKFITKIVKLALIIIFILFQNNLHHTDDLINIYTKWGESLDKNNILQEYPRPQFERDSYLNLNGEWKFSLNKGNKKPKYKEKIIVPFPIESPLSGVKGKSLQPGMTLWYKKVVDLSKIKNKGRFLLHFGAVDQFTEVFVNDEKVGEHDGGYTSFYFDITQYINEDLSETKIVVRVEDNFDKDGAAFGKQANPRGHAFYSQIGGIWQTIWIESVPKTYIKDVKITPNYDEHSVTFLMTIDGKNDKNIQGKVKILDEEENIIKTSNLIPNIETEIKMPKNFRSWSPEDPYLYKVE
;
A
#
# COMPACT_ATOMS: atom_id res chain seq x y z
N MET A 1 22.32 61.61 22.39
CA MET A 1 22.63 60.92 21.13
C MET A 1 22.51 59.42 21.29
N ASP A 2 22.95 58.79 22.40
CA ASP A 2 22.95 57.35 22.57
C ASP A 2 21.56 56.66 22.65
N LYS A 3 20.58 57.28 23.30
CA LYS A 3 19.23 56.70 23.42
C LYS A 3 18.47 56.62 22.08
N PHE A 4 18.78 57.51 21.14
CA PHE A 4 18.17 57.50 19.82
C PHE A 4 18.77 56.41 18.93
N ILE A 5 20.09 56.27 18.97
CA ILE A 5 20.80 55.22 18.23
C ILE A 5 20.39 53.83 18.73
N THR A 6 20.27 53.64 20.05
CA THR A 6 19.82 52.37 20.64
C THR A 6 18.39 52.02 20.22
N LYS A 7 17.49 52.96 20.05
CA LYS A 7 16.13 52.73 19.52
C LYS A 7 16.13 52.32 18.05
N ILE A 8 16.97 52.97 17.23
CA ILE A 8 17.06 52.63 15.78
C ILE A 8 17.63 51.19 15.63
N VAL A 9 18.68 50.85 16.37
CA VAL A 9 19.27 49.50 16.32
C VAL A 9 18.27 48.43 16.76
N LYS A 10 17.52 48.68 17.86
CA LYS A 10 16.45 47.75 18.29
C LYS A 10 15.33 47.59 17.23
N LEU A 11 14.91 48.69 16.59
CA LEU A 11 13.90 48.64 15.55
C LEU A 11 14.41 47.89 14.31
N ALA A 12 15.67 48.08 13.91
CA ALA A 12 16.30 47.36 12.81
C ALA A 12 16.40 45.87 13.09
N LEU A 13 16.79 45.47 14.32
CA LEU A 13 16.85 44.05 14.74
C LEU A 13 15.46 43.41 14.75
N ILE A 14 14.43 44.13 15.17
CA ILE A 14 13.04 43.64 15.14
C ILE A 14 12.58 43.47 13.70
N ILE A 15 12.88 44.42 12.79
CA ILE A 15 12.54 44.31 11.38
C ILE A 15 13.29 43.15 10.72
N ILE A 16 14.58 42.97 11.01
CA ILE A 16 15.37 41.84 10.52
C ILE A 16 14.78 40.52 11.04
N PHE A 17 14.40 40.46 12.32
CA PHE A 17 13.79 39.27 12.90
C PHE A 17 12.41 38.93 12.26
N ILE A 18 11.60 39.96 12.03
CA ILE A 18 10.30 39.81 11.31
C ILE A 18 10.52 39.38 9.86
N LEU A 19 11.50 39.95 9.15
CA LEU A 19 11.86 39.55 7.80
C LEU A 19 12.43 38.12 7.77
N PHE A 20 13.18 37.72 8.77
CA PHE A 20 13.69 36.35 8.91
C PHE A 20 12.56 35.37 9.21
N GLN A 21 11.60 35.73 10.08
CA GLN A 21 10.40 34.94 10.37
C GLN A 21 9.50 34.81 9.11
N ASN A 22 9.32 35.90 8.36
CA ASN A 22 8.56 35.86 7.11
C ASN A 22 9.25 35.02 6.02
N ASN A 23 10.59 34.99 5.98
CA ASN A 23 11.32 34.08 5.08
C ASN A 23 11.28 32.60 5.55
N LEU A 24 11.02 32.32 6.83
CA LEU A 24 10.78 30.97 7.33
C LEU A 24 9.35 30.49 7.03
N HIS A 25 8.40 31.38 6.77
CA HIS A 25 7.04 31.04 6.31
C HIS A 25 6.90 30.90 4.80
N HIS A 26 7.96 31.18 4.01
CA HIS A 26 7.95 31.04 2.56
C HIS A 26 8.38 29.66 2.08
N THR A 27 8.08 28.61 2.87
CA THR A 27 8.30 27.22 2.44
C THR A 27 7.10 26.60 1.76
N ASP A 28 6.04 27.34 1.46
CA ASP A 28 4.81 26.80 0.87
C ASP A 28 4.80 26.74 -0.66
N ASP A 29 5.79 27.31 -1.33
CA ASP A 29 6.11 26.96 -2.71
C ASP A 29 7.11 25.78 -2.72
N LEU A 30 6.70 24.66 -2.15
CA LEU A 30 7.31 23.38 -2.46
C LEU A 30 7.21 23.22 -3.97
N ILE A 31 8.33 23.39 -4.66
CA ILE A 31 8.45 23.04 -6.07
C ILE A 31 7.99 21.59 -6.15
N ASN A 32 6.83 21.37 -6.71
CA ASN A 32 6.31 20.03 -6.94
C ASN A 32 7.22 19.39 -8.00
N ILE A 33 8.24 18.69 -7.55
CA ILE A 33 9.14 17.96 -8.44
C ILE A 33 8.47 16.64 -8.75
N TYR A 34 8.06 16.50 -10.00
CA TYR A 34 7.56 15.23 -10.53
C TYR A 34 8.66 14.50 -11.26
N THR A 35 8.61 13.17 -11.24
CA THR A 35 9.29 12.35 -12.24
C THR A 35 8.51 12.40 -13.55
N LYS A 36 9.15 12.05 -14.66
CA LYS A 36 8.44 11.95 -15.96
C LYS A 36 7.22 11.01 -15.92
N TRP A 37 7.25 9.99 -15.08
CA TRP A 37 6.11 9.08 -14.88
C TRP A 37 5.01 9.73 -14.01
N GLY A 38 5.39 10.52 -13.01
CA GLY A 38 4.45 11.28 -12.20
C GLY A 38 3.73 12.35 -13.00
N GLU A 39 4.42 13.02 -13.96
CA GLU A 39 3.83 14.00 -14.87
C GLU A 39 2.83 13.37 -15.84
N SER A 40 3.11 12.15 -16.31
CA SER A 40 2.26 11.42 -17.25
C SER A 40 1.19 10.53 -16.59
N LEU A 41 1.07 10.56 -15.26
CA LEU A 41 0.14 9.70 -14.53
C LEU A 41 -1.32 10.00 -14.89
N ASP A 42 -2.03 8.99 -15.38
CA ASP A 42 -3.48 9.06 -15.51
C ASP A 42 -4.15 8.81 -14.16
N LYS A 43 -4.76 9.85 -13.59
CA LYS A 43 -5.46 9.78 -12.29
C LYS A 43 -6.68 8.85 -12.29
N ASN A 44 -7.18 8.44 -13.45
CA ASN A 44 -8.28 7.50 -13.60
C ASN A 44 -7.82 6.05 -13.75
N ASN A 45 -6.51 5.85 -13.97
CA ASN A 45 -5.93 4.52 -14.21
C ASN A 45 -4.62 4.36 -13.43
N ILE A 46 -4.71 4.38 -12.09
CA ILE A 46 -3.55 4.38 -11.20
C ILE A 46 -3.22 2.95 -10.79
N LEU A 47 -2.09 2.40 -11.27
CA LEU A 47 -1.54 1.10 -10.84
C LEU A 47 -2.65 0.03 -10.81
N GLN A 48 -3.32 -0.20 -11.95
CA GLN A 48 -4.49 -1.08 -12.03
C GLN A 48 -4.13 -2.56 -12.19
N GLU A 49 -2.86 -2.88 -12.38
CA GLU A 49 -2.34 -4.26 -12.40
C GLU A 49 -2.65 -4.98 -11.08
N TYR A 50 -2.72 -6.31 -11.13
CA TYR A 50 -2.90 -7.12 -9.93
C TYR A 50 -1.69 -6.91 -8.98
N PRO A 51 -1.92 -6.53 -7.71
CA PRO A 51 -0.86 -5.94 -6.88
C PRO A 51 0.19 -6.91 -6.34
N ARG A 52 0.02 -8.22 -6.53
CA ARG A 52 0.99 -9.22 -6.08
C ARG A 52 1.84 -9.69 -7.26
N PRO A 53 3.18 -9.53 -7.22
CA PRO A 53 4.04 -9.89 -8.35
C PRO A 53 4.13 -11.41 -8.61
N GLN A 54 3.77 -12.25 -7.62
CA GLN A 54 3.86 -13.71 -7.68
C GLN A 54 2.49 -14.39 -7.79
N PHE A 55 1.42 -13.62 -7.98
CA PHE A 55 0.07 -14.12 -7.98
C PHE A 55 -0.76 -13.42 -9.04
N GLU A 56 -1.74 -14.10 -9.57
CA GLU A 56 -2.76 -13.51 -10.42
C GLU A 56 -4.14 -14.08 -10.03
N ARG A 57 -5.14 -13.20 -9.94
CA ARG A 57 -6.54 -13.58 -9.71
C ARG A 57 -7.44 -12.83 -10.67
N ASP A 58 -8.43 -13.53 -11.17
CA ASP A 58 -9.43 -13.01 -12.11
C ASP A 58 -10.57 -12.22 -11.44
N SER A 59 -10.72 -12.38 -10.12
CA SER A 59 -11.81 -11.78 -9.35
C SER A 59 -11.27 -10.81 -8.31
N TYR A 60 -10.87 -9.62 -8.77
CA TYR A 60 -10.41 -8.54 -7.89
C TYR A 60 -10.91 -7.17 -8.36
N LEU A 61 -10.93 -6.23 -7.46
CA LEU A 61 -11.24 -4.82 -7.68
C LEU A 61 -10.13 -3.98 -7.07
N ASN A 62 -9.39 -3.26 -7.91
CA ASN A 62 -8.41 -2.28 -7.46
C ASN A 62 -9.14 -1.05 -6.92
N LEU A 63 -8.75 -0.58 -5.74
CA LEU A 63 -9.37 0.55 -5.05
C LEU A 63 -8.53 1.83 -5.10
N ASN A 64 -7.43 1.85 -5.85
CA ASN A 64 -6.66 3.06 -6.07
C ASN A 64 -7.52 4.17 -6.71
N GLY A 65 -6.98 5.38 -6.78
CA GLY A 65 -7.67 6.54 -7.30
C GLY A 65 -8.31 7.39 -6.22
N GLU A 66 -9.41 8.05 -6.51
CA GLU A 66 -10.02 9.04 -5.64
C GLU A 66 -10.71 8.42 -4.42
N TRP A 67 -10.34 8.93 -3.23
CA TRP A 67 -11.02 8.71 -1.95
C TRP A 67 -11.41 10.04 -1.34
N LYS A 68 -12.48 10.07 -0.54
CA LYS A 68 -12.76 11.19 0.36
C LYS A 68 -11.89 11.08 1.59
N PHE A 69 -11.39 12.22 2.11
CA PHE A 69 -10.59 12.20 3.34
C PHE A 69 -10.92 13.33 4.30
N SER A 70 -10.42 13.19 5.52
CA SER A 70 -10.46 14.22 6.58
C SER A 70 -9.22 14.08 7.45
N LEU A 71 -8.47 15.17 7.63
CA LEU A 71 -7.35 15.25 8.54
C LEU A 71 -7.77 16.04 9.79
N ASN A 72 -7.67 15.44 10.96
CA ASN A 72 -8.15 16.01 12.22
C ASN A 72 -7.06 16.02 13.30
N LYS A 73 -7.14 16.93 14.27
CA LYS A 73 -6.39 16.83 15.52
C LYS A 73 -7.14 15.91 16.49
N GLY A 74 -6.42 14.88 16.98
CA GLY A 74 -6.99 13.86 17.86
C GLY A 74 -8.16 13.09 17.23
N ASN A 75 -8.99 12.46 18.04
CA ASN A 75 -10.08 11.57 17.62
C ASN A 75 -11.38 12.30 17.24
N LYS A 76 -11.31 13.44 16.59
CA LYS A 76 -12.52 14.14 16.15
C LYS A 76 -13.21 13.38 15.02
N LYS A 77 -14.56 13.38 15.06
CA LYS A 77 -15.39 12.77 13.99
C LYS A 77 -15.03 13.37 12.62
N PRO A 78 -14.74 12.54 11.60
CA PRO A 78 -14.30 13.02 10.28
C PRO A 78 -15.41 13.75 9.53
N LYS A 79 -15.01 14.77 8.76
CA LYS A 79 -15.90 15.56 7.89
C LYS A 79 -15.46 15.44 6.43
N TYR A 80 -15.53 14.33 5.81
CA TYR A 80 -15.08 13.97 4.45
C TYR A 80 -15.43 15.01 3.35
N LYS A 81 -14.87 16.22 3.42
CA LYS A 81 -15.11 17.32 2.48
C LYS A 81 -14.09 17.38 1.36
N GLU A 82 -12.96 16.74 1.55
CA GLU A 82 -11.81 16.80 0.65
C GLU A 82 -11.57 15.45 -0.02
N LYS A 83 -10.74 15.46 -1.06
CA LYS A 83 -10.39 14.30 -1.86
C LYS A 83 -8.89 14.08 -1.85
N ILE A 84 -8.48 12.83 -1.87
CA ILE A 84 -7.10 12.39 -1.96
C ILE A 84 -6.99 11.26 -2.98
N ILE A 85 -5.86 11.20 -3.68
CA ILE A 85 -5.58 10.13 -4.63
C ILE A 85 -4.73 9.06 -3.95
N VAL A 86 -5.30 7.88 -3.75
CA VAL A 86 -4.63 6.69 -3.24
C VAL A 86 -3.96 5.97 -4.42
N PRO A 87 -2.74 5.43 -4.27
CA PRO A 87 -2.00 5.16 -3.04
C PRO A 87 -0.91 6.21 -2.71
N PHE A 88 -1.13 7.46 -3.02
CA PHE A 88 -0.13 8.48 -2.72
C PHE A 88 -0.33 9.04 -1.31
N PRO A 89 0.72 9.07 -0.46
CA PRO A 89 0.64 9.65 0.87
C PRO A 89 0.26 11.12 0.81
N ILE A 90 -0.36 11.63 1.87
CA ILE A 90 -0.91 12.99 1.91
C ILE A 90 0.15 14.06 1.62
N GLU A 91 1.41 13.79 1.90
CA GLU A 91 2.57 14.66 1.66
C GLU A 91 3.03 14.65 0.18
N SER A 92 2.62 13.63 -0.58
CA SER A 92 2.99 13.52 -2.00
C SER A 92 2.19 14.50 -2.85
N PRO A 93 2.82 15.24 -3.79
CA PRO A 93 2.10 16.04 -4.78
C PRO A 93 1.09 15.25 -5.60
N LEU A 94 1.36 13.97 -5.86
CA LEU A 94 0.48 13.08 -6.61
C LEU A 94 -0.82 12.76 -5.88
N SER A 95 -0.86 12.90 -4.55
CA SER A 95 -2.09 12.77 -3.76
C SER A 95 -3.15 13.81 -4.11
N GLY A 96 -2.74 14.92 -4.74
CA GLY A 96 -3.59 16.07 -5.01
C GLY A 96 -3.84 16.98 -3.80
N VAL A 97 -3.35 16.60 -2.62
CA VAL A 97 -3.46 17.40 -1.39
C VAL A 97 -2.28 18.37 -1.31
N LYS A 98 -2.54 19.61 -0.90
CA LYS A 98 -1.51 20.65 -0.80
C LYS A 98 -1.35 21.12 0.63
N GLY A 99 -0.11 21.32 1.08
CA GLY A 99 0.22 21.96 2.35
C GLY A 99 -0.30 21.22 3.59
N LYS A 100 -0.51 19.90 3.51
CA LYS A 100 -0.94 19.06 4.63
C LYS A 100 0.01 17.89 4.81
N SER A 101 0.18 17.50 6.06
CA SER A 101 0.97 16.35 6.46
C SER A 101 0.32 15.70 7.67
N LEU A 102 0.42 14.38 7.78
CA LEU A 102 -0.01 13.64 8.95
C LEU A 102 1.06 13.81 10.05
N GLN A 103 0.74 14.61 11.05
CA GLN A 103 1.65 14.91 12.16
C GLN A 103 1.30 14.12 13.42
N PRO A 104 2.22 13.85 14.33
CA PRO A 104 1.94 13.22 15.62
C PRO A 104 0.76 13.89 16.34
N GLY A 105 -0.17 13.07 16.82
CA GLY A 105 -1.42 13.51 17.45
C GLY A 105 -2.51 13.97 16.50
N MET A 106 -2.31 13.77 15.18
CA MET A 106 -3.36 13.92 14.17
C MET A 106 -3.90 12.56 13.75
N THR A 107 -5.09 12.56 13.17
CA THR A 107 -5.74 11.37 12.63
C THR A 107 -6.19 11.64 11.20
N LEU A 108 -5.77 10.80 10.28
CA LEU A 108 -6.14 10.83 8.86
C LEU A 108 -7.21 9.76 8.60
N TRP A 109 -8.33 10.19 8.07
CA TRP A 109 -9.47 9.35 7.75
C TRP A 109 -9.70 9.30 6.26
N TYR A 110 -9.83 8.11 5.71
CA TYR A 110 -10.20 7.86 4.31
C TYR A 110 -11.58 7.22 4.25
N LYS A 111 -12.34 7.52 3.18
CA LYS A 111 -13.64 6.91 2.92
C LYS A 111 -13.83 6.67 1.43
N LYS A 112 -14.22 5.45 1.07
CA LYS A 112 -14.65 5.06 -0.28
C LYS A 112 -15.92 4.21 -0.19
N VAL A 113 -16.81 4.38 -1.16
CA VAL A 113 -17.94 3.47 -1.39
C VAL A 113 -17.63 2.71 -2.66
N VAL A 114 -17.74 1.41 -2.62
CA VAL A 114 -17.38 0.50 -3.70
C VAL A 114 -18.55 -0.39 -4.08
N ASP A 115 -18.61 -0.74 -5.35
CA ASP A 115 -19.59 -1.67 -5.93
C ASP A 115 -18.90 -3.01 -6.15
N LEU A 116 -19.18 -3.98 -5.27
CA LEU A 116 -18.62 -5.33 -5.32
C LEU A 116 -19.35 -6.25 -6.32
N SER A 117 -20.47 -5.82 -6.87
CA SER A 117 -21.16 -6.58 -7.95
C SER A 117 -20.33 -6.67 -9.24
N LYS A 118 -19.31 -5.79 -9.36
CA LYS A 118 -18.38 -5.75 -10.50
C LYS A 118 -17.40 -6.91 -10.57
N ILE A 119 -17.23 -7.65 -9.48
CA ILE A 119 -16.35 -8.82 -9.43
C ILE A 119 -17.15 -10.10 -9.16
N LYS A 120 -16.68 -11.21 -9.70
CA LYS A 120 -17.33 -12.51 -9.50
C LYS A 120 -17.26 -12.91 -8.04
N ASN A 121 -18.41 -13.04 -7.38
CA ASN A 121 -18.49 -13.54 -6.02
C ASN A 121 -18.14 -15.05 -5.99
N LYS A 122 -17.06 -15.39 -5.31
CA LYS A 122 -16.59 -16.78 -5.10
C LYS A 122 -16.82 -17.28 -3.67
N GLY A 123 -17.41 -16.46 -2.79
CA GLY A 123 -17.86 -16.83 -1.46
C GLY A 123 -17.22 -16.09 -0.30
N ARG A 124 -15.98 -15.60 -0.44
CA ARG A 124 -15.31 -14.73 0.55
C ARG A 124 -14.80 -13.47 -0.13
N PHE A 125 -14.77 -12.37 0.61
CA PHE A 125 -14.19 -11.09 0.17
C PHE A 125 -13.06 -10.70 1.10
N LEU A 126 -11.88 -10.48 0.53
CA LEU A 126 -10.66 -10.12 1.25
C LEU A 126 -10.28 -8.70 0.86
N LEU A 127 -10.20 -7.81 1.84
CA LEU A 127 -9.73 -6.43 1.67
C LEU A 127 -8.25 -6.35 2.02
N HIS A 128 -7.42 -6.05 1.04
CA HIS A 128 -5.97 -6.02 1.14
C HIS A 128 -5.42 -4.60 1.11
N PHE A 129 -4.33 -4.42 1.83
CA PHE A 129 -3.51 -3.21 1.87
C PHE A 129 -2.06 -3.59 1.59
N GLY A 130 -1.43 -2.95 0.61
CA GLY A 130 0.00 -3.13 0.34
C GLY A 130 0.84 -2.55 1.48
N ALA A 131 0.56 -1.33 1.89
CA ALA A 131 1.10 -0.73 3.12
C ALA A 131 0.33 0.54 3.49
N VAL A 132 0.25 0.81 4.80
CA VAL A 132 -0.33 2.03 5.40
C VAL A 132 0.57 2.47 6.55
N ASP A 133 1.07 3.70 6.54
CA ASP A 133 1.95 4.24 7.56
C ASP A 133 1.15 5.12 8.52
N GLN A 134 0.96 4.76 9.77
CA GLN A 134 1.56 3.66 10.50
C GLN A 134 0.50 2.79 11.19
N PHE A 135 -0.21 3.30 12.23
CA PHE A 135 -1.28 2.61 12.92
C PHE A 135 -2.61 2.77 12.18
N THR A 136 -3.21 1.65 11.81
CA THR A 136 -4.38 1.60 10.94
C THR A 136 -5.56 0.90 11.60
N GLU A 137 -6.74 1.51 11.57
CA GLU A 137 -8.01 0.85 11.87
C GLU A 137 -8.88 0.84 10.62
N VAL A 138 -9.51 -0.30 10.34
CA VAL A 138 -10.36 -0.49 9.16
C VAL A 138 -11.79 -0.77 9.58
N PHE A 139 -12.72 -0.10 8.90
CA PHE A 139 -14.15 -0.26 9.10
C PHE A 139 -14.83 -0.56 7.77
N VAL A 140 -15.79 -1.47 7.77
CA VAL A 140 -16.66 -1.78 6.64
C VAL A 140 -18.11 -1.64 7.11
N ASN A 141 -18.90 -0.85 6.39
CA ASN A 141 -20.29 -0.55 6.72
C ASN A 141 -20.51 -0.10 8.18
N ASP A 142 -19.59 0.75 8.68
CA ASP A 142 -19.52 1.30 10.03
C ASP A 142 -19.08 0.33 11.14
N GLU A 143 -18.82 -0.93 10.83
CA GLU A 143 -18.30 -1.91 11.77
C GLU A 143 -16.77 -2.01 11.68
N LYS A 144 -16.10 -2.05 12.84
CA LYS A 144 -14.63 -2.23 12.89
C LYS A 144 -14.29 -3.66 12.50
N VAL A 145 -13.49 -3.79 11.44
CA VAL A 145 -13.03 -5.09 10.91
C VAL A 145 -11.74 -5.54 11.60
N GLY A 146 -10.84 -4.59 11.85
CA GLY A 146 -9.56 -4.89 12.48
C GLY A 146 -8.63 -3.69 12.50
N GLU A 147 -7.40 -3.95 12.93
CA GLU A 147 -6.32 -2.97 13.04
C GLU A 147 -5.00 -3.59 12.60
N HIS A 148 -4.05 -2.74 12.22
CA HIS A 148 -2.68 -3.11 11.85
C HIS A 148 -1.71 -2.06 12.36
N ASP A 149 -0.56 -2.50 12.84
CA ASP A 149 0.54 -1.64 13.27
C ASP A 149 1.79 -1.94 12.44
N GLY A 150 2.41 -0.89 11.90
CA GLY A 150 3.60 -0.99 11.07
C GLY A 150 3.38 -0.47 9.64
N GLY A 151 4.25 0.47 9.21
CA GLY A 151 4.10 1.21 7.96
C GLY A 151 4.59 0.48 6.70
N TYR A 152 5.26 -0.69 6.82
CA TYR A 152 6.02 -1.30 5.72
C TYR A 152 5.59 -2.71 5.34
N THR A 153 4.61 -3.27 6.04
CA THR A 153 4.13 -4.64 5.80
C THR A 153 2.73 -4.63 5.23
N SER A 154 2.46 -5.57 4.32
CA SER A 154 1.12 -5.79 3.80
C SER A 154 0.25 -6.53 4.81
N PHE A 155 -1.05 -6.25 4.77
CA PHE A 155 -2.05 -6.91 5.60
C PHE A 155 -3.38 -7.02 4.87
N TYR A 156 -4.29 -7.86 5.38
CA TYR A 156 -5.62 -8.00 4.83
C TYR A 156 -6.62 -8.42 5.90
N PHE A 157 -7.90 -8.18 5.61
CA PHE A 157 -9.02 -8.62 6.43
C PHE A 157 -10.05 -9.38 5.59
N ASP A 158 -10.61 -10.45 6.15
CA ASP A 158 -11.81 -11.05 5.60
C ASP A 158 -13.01 -10.18 5.98
N ILE A 159 -13.60 -9.55 4.98
CA ILE A 159 -14.71 -8.62 5.15
C ILE A 159 -16.08 -9.23 4.84
N THR A 160 -16.13 -10.53 4.58
CA THR A 160 -17.33 -11.22 4.09
C THR A 160 -18.55 -11.02 4.98
N GLN A 161 -18.38 -11.07 6.29
CA GLN A 161 -19.49 -10.91 7.24
C GLN A 161 -19.98 -9.47 7.41
N TYR A 162 -19.19 -8.48 6.91
CA TYR A 162 -19.51 -7.05 7.03
C TYR A 162 -20.14 -6.48 5.74
N ILE A 163 -20.30 -7.32 4.70
CA ILE A 163 -20.86 -6.93 3.41
C ILE A 163 -22.36 -7.23 3.42
N ASN A 164 -23.16 -6.28 2.97
CA ASN A 164 -24.59 -6.47 2.80
C ASN A 164 -24.89 -7.42 1.63
N GLU A 165 -26.08 -8.04 1.62
CA GLU A 165 -26.53 -8.88 0.47
C GLU A 165 -26.54 -8.07 -0.83
N ASP A 166 -26.88 -6.79 -0.76
CA ASP A 166 -26.69 -5.87 -1.88
C ASP A 166 -25.24 -5.42 -1.97
N LEU A 167 -24.51 -6.02 -2.87
CA LEU A 167 -23.09 -5.76 -3.13
C LEU A 167 -22.81 -4.38 -3.75
N SER A 168 -23.83 -3.63 -4.16
CA SER A 168 -23.69 -2.36 -4.90
C SER A 168 -23.09 -1.22 -4.08
N GLU A 169 -23.27 -1.23 -2.76
CA GLU A 169 -22.77 -0.19 -1.87
C GLU A 169 -22.05 -0.77 -0.64
N THR A 170 -20.77 -0.96 -0.75
CA THR A 170 -19.92 -1.31 0.40
C THR A 170 -19.07 -0.11 0.80
N LYS A 171 -19.30 0.41 1.99
CA LYS A 171 -18.57 1.55 2.54
C LYS A 171 -17.31 1.09 3.26
N ILE A 172 -16.16 1.56 2.82
CA ILE A 172 -14.86 1.31 3.45
C ILE A 172 -14.37 2.61 4.09
N VAL A 173 -13.97 2.54 5.35
CA VAL A 173 -13.34 3.63 6.08
C VAL A 173 -12.01 3.13 6.66
N VAL A 174 -10.96 3.92 6.46
CA VAL A 174 -9.63 3.66 7.01
C VAL A 174 -9.23 4.84 7.88
N ARG A 175 -8.88 4.59 9.13
CA ARG A 175 -8.37 5.55 10.08
C ARG A 175 -6.90 5.29 10.30
N VAL A 176 -6.08 6.34 10.20
CA VAL A 176 -4.62 6.23 10.34
C VAL A 176 -4.10 7.25 11.34
N GLU A 177 -3.22 6.82 12.21
CA GLU A 177 -2.37 7.65 13.04
C GLU A 177 -0.91 7.33 12.76
N ASP A 178 -0.07 8.35 12.82
CA ASP A 178 1.38 8.22 12.71
C ASP A 178 2.03 9.11 13.77
N ASN A 179 2.62 8.46 14.75
CA ASN A 179 3.36 9.13 15.81
C ASN A 179 4.86 9.28 15.49
N PHE A 180 5.23 8.95 14.26
CA PHE A 180 6.57 8.98 13.73
C PHE A 180 7.51 8.03 14.53
N ASP A 181 8.50 8.54 15.23
CA ASP A 181 9.51 7.75 15.96
C ASP A 181 9.13 7.40 17.41
N LYS A 182 7.97 7.85 17.89
CA LYS A 182 7.64 7.78 19.33
C LYS A 182 7.31 6.38 19.83
N ASP A 183 6.75 5.54 18.97
CA ASP A 183 6.24 4.22 19.36
C ASP A 183 7.21 3.08 19.01
N GLY A 184 8.47 3.42 18.66
CA GLY A 184 9.50 2.44 18.34
C GLY A 184 9.30 1.72 17.01
N ALA A 185 8.39 2.20 16.16
CA ALA A 185 8.15 1.64 14.85
C ALA A 185 9.26 2.00 13.86
N ALA A 186 9.39 1.21 12.80
CA ALA A 186 10.31 1.51 11.72
C ALA A 186 9.80 2.71 10.92
N PHE A 187 10.61 3.78 10.81
CA PHE A 187 10.29 4.99 10.05
C PHE A 187 11.30 5.29 8.92
N GLY A 188 12.31 4.43 8.73
CA GLY A 188 13.32 4.58 7.71
C GLY A 188 14.20 5.83 7.87
N LYS A 189 14.64 6.43 6.75
CA LYS A 189 15.47 7.64 6.75
C LYS A 189 14.61 8.90 6.65
N GLN A 190 13.57 9.00 7.44
CA GLN A 190 12.68 10.15 7.50
C GLN A 190 13.06 11.09 8.65
N ALA A 191 12.64 12.37 8.60
CA ALA A 191 12.75 13.32 9.69
C ALA A 191 11.56 14.28 9.73
N ASN A 192 11.12 14.62 10.95
CA ASN A 192 10.08 15.59 11.19
C ASN A 192 10.51 16.58 12.31
N PRO A 193 10.75 17.88 12.01
CA PRO A 193 10.72 18.47 10.66
C PRO A 193 11.85 17.95 9.75
N ARG A 194 11.58 17.96 8.45
CA ARG A 194 12.59 17.59 7.45
C ARG A 194 13.83 18.47 7.56
N GLY A 195 15.02 17.87 7.51
CA GLY A 195 16.28 18.60 7.50
C GLY A 195 17.46 17.75 7.07
N HIS A 196 18.56 18.41 6.67
CA HIS A 196 19.81 17.78 6.26
C HIS A 196 19.62 16.72 5.16
N ALA A 197 20.20 15.52 5.37
CA ALA A 197 20.16 14.40 4.43
C ALA A 197 18.94 13.47 4.63
N PHE A 198 17.95 13.88 5.40
CA PHE A 198 16.76 13.07 5.67
C PHE A 198 15.63 13.40 4.70
N TYR A 199 14.74 12.42 4.47
CA TYR A 199 13.52 12.57 3.69
C TYR A 199 12.37 13.13 4.53
N SER A 200 11.36 13.66 3.86
CA SER A 200 10.12 14.07 4.54
C SER A 200 9.43 12.86 5.14
N GLN A 201 8.78 13.05 6.28
CA GLN A 201 7.81 12.08 6.80
C GLN A 201 6.73 11.86 5.74
N ILE A 202 6.28 10.62 5.63
CA ILE A 202 5.06 10.24 4.90
C ILE A 202 4.12 9.55 5.88
N GLY A 203 2.83 9.66 5.64
CA GLY A 203 1.83 9.00 6.49
C GLY A 203 0.59 8.59 5.70
N GLY A 204 -0.12 7.60 6.20
CA GLY A 204 -1.32 7.09 5.59
C GLY A 204 -1.06 6.01 4.52
N ILE A 205 -2.03 5.85 3.63
CA ILE A 205 -1.99 4.82 2.59
C ILE A 205 -0.94 5.20 1.53
N TRP A 206 0.07 4.34 1.31
CA TRP A 206 1.12 4.60 0.34
C TRP A 206 1.41 3.45 -0.64
N GLN A 207 0.69 2.33 -0.49
CA GLN A 207 0.66 1.25 -1.47
C GLN A 207 -0.78 0.87 -1.83
N THR A 208 -0.93 0.11 -2.92
CA THR A 208 -2.23 -0.28 -3.48
C THR A 208 -3.16 -0.92 -2.46
N ILE A 209 -4.44 -0.54 -2.54
CA ILE A 209 -5.55 -1.21 -1.86
C ILE A 209 -6.38 -1.95 -2.90
N TRP A 210 -6.82 -3.17 -2.57
CA TRP A 210 -7.69 -3.94 -3.44
C TRP A 210 -8.60 -4.89 -2.66
N ILE A 211 -9.68 -5.31 -3.28
CA ILE A 211 -10.53 -6.39 -2.80
C ILE A 211 -10.44 -7.53 -3.78
N GLU A 212 -10.35 -8.74 -3.29
CA GLU A 212 -10.50 -9.95 -4.10
C GLU A 212 -11.58 -10.85 -3.54
N SER A 213 -12.26 -11.58 -4.43
CA SER A 213 -13.18 -12.62 -4.03
C SER A 213 -12.56 -13.99 -4.27
N VAL A 214 -12.57 -14.82 -3.23
CA VAL A 214 -11.96 -16.14 -3.22
C VAL A 214 -12.95 -17.21 -2.76
N PRO A 215 -12.78 -18.50 -3.14
CA PRO A 215 -13.55 -19.60 -2.60
C PRO A 215 -13.39 -19.74 -1.08
N LYS A 216 -14.26 -20.51 -0.45
CA LYS A 216 -14.16 -20.81 1.00
C LYS A 216 -12.81 -21.44 1.38
N THR A 217 -12.25 -22.24 0.48
CA THR A 217 -10.88 -22.76 0.57
C THR A 217 -10.14 -22.34 -0.69
N TYR A 218 -8.99 -21.70 -0.53
CA TYR A 218 -8.22 -21.14 -1.63
C TYR A 218 -6.72 -21.22 -1.35
N ILE A 219 -5.92 -21.15 -2.40
CA ILE A 219 -4.46 -21.01 -2.27
C ILE A 219 -4.17 -19.60 -1.73
N LYS A 220 -3.69 -19.54 -0.50
CA LYS A 220 -3.33 -18.29 0.17
C LYS A 220 -2.01 -17.75 -0.35
N ASP A 221 -1.03 -18.63 -0.48
CA ASP A 221 0.33 -18.28 -0.90
C ASP A 221 1.03 -19.48 -1.53
N VAL A 222 2.02 -19.19 -2.41
CA VAL A 222 2.92 -20.18 -2.98
C VAL A 222 4.34 -19.62 -2.90
N LYS A 223 5.16 -20.21 -2.02
CA LYS A 223 6.59 -19.92 -2.01
C LYS A 223 7.27 -20.75 -3.10
N ILE A 224 7.99 -20.07 -3.99
CA ILE A 224 8.75 -20.67 -5.10
C ILE A 224 10.23 -20.42 -4.83
N THR A 225 11.00 -21.50 -4.68
CA THR A 225 12.44 -21.42 -4.40
C THR A 225 13.22 -22.10 -5.51
N PRO A 226 13.86 -21.34 -6.42
CA PRO A 226 14.76 -21.91 -7.41
C PRO A 226 16.04 -22.47 -6.76
N ASN A 227 16.46 -23.65 -7.21
CA ASN A 227 17.71 -24.30 -6.81
C ASN A 227 18.57 -24.50 -8.08
N TYR A 228 19.37 -23.50 -8.40
CA TYR A 228 20.09 -23.42 -9.67
C TYR A 228 21.04 -24.60 -9.87
N ASP A 229 21.90 -24.88 -8.90
CA ASP A 229 22.92 -25.94 -8.99
C ASP A 229 22.30 -27.34 -9.10
N GLU A 230 21.13 -27.54 -8.47
CA GLU A 230 20.40 -28.80 -8.50
C GLU A 230 19.44 -28.90 -9.70
N HIS A 231 19.38 -27.90 -10.54
CA HIS A 231 18.43 -27.79 -11.66
C HIS A 231 17.00 -28.13 -11.22
N SER A 232 16.55 -27.50 -10.14
CA SER A 232 15.22 -27.79 -9.58
C SER A 232 14.56 -26.54 -9.05
N VAL A 233 13.26 -26.63 -8.79
CA VAL A 233 12.47 -25.62 -8.13
C VAL A 233 11.62 -26.26 -7.05
N THR A 234 11.62 -25.68 -5.86
CA THR A 234 10.82 -26.14 -4.71
C THR A 234 9.60 -25.25 -4.56
N PHE A 235 8.43 -25.87 -4.44
CA PHE A 235 7.15 -25.22 -4.19
C PHE A 235 6.66 -25.55 -2.78
N LEU A 236 6.21 -24.50 -2.07
CA LEU A 236 5.46 -24.64 -0.83
C LEU A 236 4.14 -23.90 -0.98
N MET A 237 3.06 -24.65 -1.15
CA MET A 237 1.69 -24.14 -1.29
C MET A 237 1.02 -24.04 0.07
N THR A 238 0.53 -22.86 0.42
CA THR A 238 -0.29 -22.63 1.62
C THR A 238 -1.73 -22.38 1.22
N ILE A 239 -2.66 -23.02 1.90
CA ILE A 239 -4.11 -22.81 1.72
C ILE A 239 -4.72 -22.15 2.95
N ASP A 240 -5.81 -21.42 2.74
CA ASP A 240 -6.69 -20.90 3.78
C ASP A 240 -8.10 -21.47 3.56
N GLY A 241 -8.78 -21.88 4.64
CA GLY A 241 -10.10 -22.51 4.65
C GLY A 241 -10.09 -23.88 5.35
N LYS A 242 -11.04 -24.72 5.02
CA LYS A 242 -11.08 -26.06 5.61
C LYS A 242 -9.85 -26.86 5.20
N ASN A 243 -9.09 -27.29 6.18
CA ASN A 243 -7.94 -28.17 5.96
C ASN A 243 -8.45 -29.60 5.79
N ASP A 244 -8.86 -29.95 4.57
CA ASP A 244 -9.19 -31.32 4.21
C ASP A 244 -7.90 -32.03 3.78
N LYS A 245 -7.59 -33.15 4.42
CA LYS A 245 -6.41 -33.97 4.09
C LYS A 245 -6.36 -34.46 2.63
N ASN A 246 -7.50 -34.38 1.92
CA ASN A 246 -7.63 -34.78 0.53
C ASN A 246 -7.38 -33.63 -0.47
N ILE A 247 -7.13 -32.39 0.00
CA ILE A 247 -6.84 -31.27 -0.90
C ILE A 247 -5.45 -31.47 -1.50
N GLN A 248 -5.40 -31.45 -2.82
CA GLN A 248 -4.18 -31.44 -3.61
C GLN A 248 -4.20 -30.26 -4.57
N GLY A 249 -3.06 -29.61 -4.74
CA GLY A 249 -2.81 -28.67 -5.80
C GLY A 249 -2.20 -29.37 -7.00
N LYS A 250 -2.31 -28.77 -8.16
CA LYS A 250 -1.58 -29.14 -9.35
C LYS A 250 -0.80 -27.94 -9.83
N VAL A 251 0.50 -28.10 -10.02
CA VAL A 251 1.36 -27.05 -10.59
C VAL A 251 1.77 -27.44 -12.00
N LYS A 252 1.74 -26.44 -12.88
CA LYS A 252 2.34 -26.51 -14.22
C LYS A 252 3.41 -25.42 -14.31
N ILE A 253 4.57 -25.77 -14.85
CA ILE A 253 5.63 -24.84 -15.21
C ILE A 253 5.61 -24.72 -16.71
N LEU A 254 5.52 -23.49 -17.23
CA LEU A 254 5.40 -23.19 -18.66
C LEU A 254 6.54 -22.27 -19.09
N ASP A 255 6.93 -22.39 -20.37
CA ASP A 255 7.83 -21.44 -21.04
C ASP A 255 7.11 -20.18 -21.51
N GLU A 256 7.83 -19.29 -22.21
CA GLU A 256 7.28 -18.02 -22.71
C GLU A 256 6.24 -18.22 -23.83
N GLU A 257 6.26 -19.34 -24.54
CA GLU A 257 5.27 -19.75 -25.54
C GLU A 257 4.09 -20.54 -24.96
N GLU A 258 4.01 -20.62 -23.61
CA GLU A 258 2.97 -21.34 -22.87
C GLU A 258 2.99 -22.88 -23.05
N ASN A 259 4.12 -23.44 -23.49
CA ASN A 259 4.29 -24.88 -23.51
C ASN A 259 4.56 -25.42 -22.11
N ILE A 260 3.91 -26.51 -21.74
CA ILE A 260 4.10 -27.15 -20.44
C ILE A 260 5.44 -27.87 -20.39
N ILE A 261 6.37 -27.38 -19.57
CA ILE A 261 7.69 -27.98 -19.31
C ILE A 261 7.56 -29.12 -18.31
N LYS A 262 6.84 -28.87 -17.21
CA LYS A 262 6.63 -29.83 -16.11
C LYS A 262 5.25 -29.68 -15.51
N THR A 263 4.77 -30.81 -14.97
CA THR A 263 3.54 -30.85 -14.14
C THR A 263 3.82 -31.70 -12.91
N SER A 264 3.31 -31.27 -11.75
CA SER A 264 3.40 -32.03 -10.51
C SER A 264 2.16 -31.78 -9.64
N ASN A 265 1.91 -32.69 -8.69
CA ASN A 265 0.94 -32.44 -7.63
C ASN A 265 1.64 -31.78 -6.45
N LEU A 266 0.94 -30.86 -5.78
CA LEU A 266 1.36 -30.21 -4.55
C LEU A 266 0.45 -30.63 -3.40
N ILE A 267 1.04 -30.92 -2.26
CA ILE A 267 0.29 -31.15 -1.01
C ILE A 267 0.43 -29.88 -0.17
N PRO A 268 -0.68 -29.30 0.34
CA PRO A 268 -0.61 -28.11 1.17
C PRO A 268 0.35 -28.25 2.35
N ASN A 269 1.16 -27.22 2.57
CA ASN A 269 2.15 -27.11 3.65
C ASN A 269 3.29 -28.17 3.60
N ILE A 270 3.47 -28.82 2.45
CA ILE A 270 4.60 -29.74 2.20
C ILE A 270 5.41 -29.21 1.02
N GLU A 271 6.72 -29.08 1.22
CA GLU A 271 7.64 -28.72 0.16
C GLU A 271 7.69 -29.82 -0.90
N THR A 272 7.56 -29.43 -2.16
CA THR A 272 7.63 -30.33 -3.31
C THR A 272 8.72 -29.85 -4.25
N GLU A 273 9.76 -30.62 -4.41
CA GLU A 273 10.84 -30.37 -5.37
C GLU A 273 10.49 -30.92 -6.76
N ILE A 274 10.70 -30.12 -7.77
CA ILE A 274 10.49 -30.47 -9.18
C ILE A 274 11.80 -30.26 -9.96
N LYS A 275 12.35 -31.32 -10.52
CA LYS A 275 13.55 -31.23 -11.36
C LYS A 275 13.22 -30.62 -12.72
N MET A 276 13.98 -29.61 -13.11
CA MET A 276 13.92 -28.97 -14.39
C MET A 276 14.73 -29.75 -15.48
N PRO A 277 14.43 -29.57 -16.76
CA PRO A 277 15.30 -30.11 -17.83
C PRO A 277 16.75 -29.63 -17.68
N LYS A 278 17.71 -30.43 -18.06
CA LYS A 278 19.15 -30.06 -17.98
C LYS A 278 19.48 -28.81 -18.79
N ASN A 279 18.74 -28.54 -19.84
CA ASN A 279 18.91 -27.38 -20.73
C ASN A 279 17.91 -26.26 -20.42
N PHE A 280 17.47 -26.12 -19.18
CA PHE A 280 16.58 -25.02 -18.81
C PHE A 280 17.28 -23.68 -19.02
N ARG A 281 16.52 -22.66 -19.46
CA ARG A 281 17.01 -21.29 -19.61
C ARG A 281 16.97 -20.61 -18.26
N SER A 282 18.11 -20.17 -17.76
CA SER A 282 18.21 -19.47 -16.47
C SER A 282 18.04 -17.97 -16.65
N TRP A 283 17.57 -17.30 -15.60
CA TRP A 283 17.55 -15.85 -15.54
C TRP A 283 18.98 -15.29 -15.36
N SER A 284 19.32 -14.26 -16.11
CA SER A 284 20.47 -13.39 -15.84
C SER A 284 20.10 -11.94 -16.19
N PRO A 285 20.89 -10.92 -15.77
CA PRO A 285 20.64 -9.53 -16.17
C PRO A 285 20.67 -9.32 -17.70
N GLU A 286 21.46 -10.13 -18.43
CA GLU A 286 21.60 -10.09 -19.89
C GLU A 286 20.47 -10.86 -20.58
N ASP A 287 19.92 -11.86 -19.91
CA ASP A 287 18.83 -12.71 -20.39
C ASP A 287 17.80 -12.92 -19.25
N PRO A 288 16.90 -11.95 -18.98
CA PRO A 288 15.98 -11.97 -17.86
C PRO A 288 14.77 -12.89 -18.11
N TYR A 289 15.04 -14.14 -18.44
CA TYR A 289 14.01 -15.14 -18.78
C TYR A 289 13.22 -15.57 -17.55
N LEU A 290 11.89 -15.60 -17.66
CA LEU A 290 10.99 -16.05 -16.61
C LEU A 290 10.09 -17.18 -17.11
N TYR A 291 9.92 -18.20 -16.26
CA TYR A 291 8.89 -19.22 -16.45
C TYR A 291 7.58 -18.76 -15.85
N LYS A 292 6.46 -19.16 -16.47
CA LYS A 292 5.13 -19.03 -15.88
C LYS A 292 4.82 -20.25 -15.01
N VAL A 293 4.01 -20.04 -13.98
CA VAL A 293 3.52 -21.08 -13.10
C VAL A 293 1.99 -20.99 -12.99
N GLU A 294 1.31 -22.09 -13.29
CA GLU A 294 -0.13 -22.25 -13.09
C GLU A 294 -0.43 -23.25 -11.99
#